data_5e2064be896629216aa132894745aaf7
#
_entry.id   5e2064be896629216aa132894745aaf7
#
_cell.length_a   1.000
_cell.length_b   1.000
_cell.length_c   1.000
_cell.angle_alpha   90.00
_cell.angle_beta   90.00
_cell.angle_gamma   90.00
#
_symmetry.space_group_name_H-M   'P 1'
#
loop_
_entity.id
_entity.type
_entity.pdbx_description
1 polymer ?
#
loop_
_entity_poly.entity_id
_entity_poly.type
_entity_poly.pdbx_seq_one_letter_code
_entity_poly.pdbx_strand_id
1 'polypeptide(L)'
;MKIKEGYILRNVAGSFVVVPIGEAASEFNGMMNLNDTGAFLFEKMIDGISREDLIKALTDEYDVDNETASKHVDAFIEKVEEQNLFE
;
A
#
# COMPACT_ATOMS: atom_id res chain seq x y z
N MET A 1 -2.22 -4.77 -10.02
CA MET A 1 -1.19 -4.66 -8.96
C MET A 1 -1.66 -5.44 -7.74
N LYS A 2 -0.88 -6.35 -7.30
CA LYS A 2 -1.22 -7.19 -6.16
C LYS A 2 -0.01 -7.35 -5.26
N ILE A 3 -0.21 -7.22 -3.95
CA ILE A 3 0.85 -7.41 -2.97
C ILE A 3 1.17 -8.89 -2.84
N LYS A 4 2.46 -9.22 -2.73
CA LYS A 4 2.92 -10.59 -2.48
C LYS A 4 2.31 -11.13 -1.20
N GLU A 5 2.08 -12.44 -1.16
CA GLU A 5 1.62 -13.09 0.07
C GLU A 5 2.68 -12.96 1.16
N GLY A 6 2.23 -12.92 2.40
CA GLY A 6 3.13 -12.86 3.54
C GLY A 6 3.41 -11.45 4.05
N TYR A 7 2.72 -10.45 3.53
CA TYR A 7 2.84 -9.08 4.03
C TYR A 7 1.50 -8.64 4.58
N ILE A 8 1.48 -8.16 5.81
CA ILE A 8 0.26 -7.70 6.47
C ILE A 8 0.42 -6.28 6.96
N LEU A 9 -0.72 -5.61 7.09
CA LEU A 9 -0.78 -4.26 7.62
C LEU A 9 -1.17 -4.35 9.09
N ARG A 10 -0.40 -3.68 9.95
CA ARG A 10 -0.71 -3.61 11.38
C ARG A 10 -0.78 -2.17 11.85
N ASN A 11 -1.65 -1.94 12.82
CA ASN A 11 -1.70 -0.66 13.53
C ASN A 11 -0.99 -0.85 14.86
N VAL A 12 0.14 -0.15 15.03
CA VAL A 12 0.95 -0.24 16.25
C VAL A 12 1.05 1.17 16.85
N ALA A 13 0.41 1.36 18.00
CA ALA A 13 0.42 2.65 18.71
C ALA A 13 0.00 3.83 17.83
N GLY A 14 -1.01 3.63 17.00
CA GLY A 14 -1.54 4.69 16.13
C GLY A 14 -0.80 4.85 14.81
N SER A 15 0.24 4.07 14.58
CA SER A 15 0.99 4.08 13.32
C SER A 15 0.71 2.81 12.52
N PHE A 16 0.63 2.94 11.21
CA PHE A 16 0.45 1.79 10.33
C PHE A 16 1.80 1.29 9.85
N VAL A 17 2.00 -0.02 9.93
CA VAL A 17 3.23 -0.66 9.48
C VAL A 17 2.91 -1.89 8.65
N VAL A 18 3.70 -2.11 7.60
CA VAL A 18 3.66 -3.35 6.83
C VAL A 18 4.72 -4.27 7.41
N VAL A 19 4.32 -5.46 7.81
CA VAL A 19 5.24 -6.43 8.38
C VAL A 19 5.19 -7.74 7.60
N PRO A 20 6.33 -8.39 7.39
CA PRO A 20 6.38 -9.68 6.76
C PRO A 20 6.05 -10.78 7.77
N ILE A 21 5.41 -11.86 7.28
CA ILE A 21 5.14 -13.05 8.09
C ILE A 21 5.61 -14.28 7.30
N GLY A 22 5.90 -15.37 8.02
CA GLY A 22 6.33 -16.62 7.40
C GLY A 22 7.60 -16.45 6.58
N GLU A 23 7.62 -16.99 5.38
CA GLU A 23 8.80 -16.94 4.50
C GLU A 23 9.14 -15.52 4.06
N ALA A 24 8.16 -14.64 3.98
CA ALA A 24 8.41 -13.24 3.61
C ALA A 24 9.34 -12.55 4.60
N ALA A 25 9.34 -12.97 5.86
CA ALA A 25 10.20 -12.39 6.88
C ALA A 25 11.69 -12.60 6.60
N SER A 26 12.06 -13.62 5.82
CA SER A 26 13.44 -13.85 5.45
C SER A 26 13.89 -13.00 4.26
N GLU A 27 12.95 -12.49 3.47
CA GLU A 27 13.23 -11.69 2.28
C GLU A 27 13.16 -10.19 2.54
N PHE A 28 12.27 -9.78 3.44
CA PHE A 28 12.04 -8.37 3.75
C PHE A 28 12.73 -8.01 5.06
N ASN A 29 13.71 -7.13 4.95
CA ASN A 29 14.54 -6.76 6.07
C ASN A 29 14.08 -5.44 6.69
N GLY A 30 13.08 -5.50 7.55
CA GLY A 30 12.58 -4.32 8.26
C GLY A 30 11.07 -4.18 8.22
N MET A 31 10.62 -2.95 8.42
CA MET A 31 9.21 -2.59 8.41
C MET A 31 9.02 -1.36 7.54
N MET A 32 7.86 -1.26 6.91
CA MET A 32 7.51 -0.12 6.10
C MET A 32 6.41 0.66 6.80
N ASN A 33 6.70 1.89 7.18
CA ASN A 33 5.71 2.75 7.84
C ASN A 33 4.82 3.45 6.82
N LEU A 34 3.52 3.51 7.10
CA LEU A 34 2.55 4.15 6.23
C LEU A 34 1.73 5.15 7.02
N ASN A 35 1.35 6.25 6.35
CA ASN A 35 0.35 7.16 6.88
C ASN A 35 -1.05 6.58 6.57
N ASP A 36 -2.09 7.26 7.00
CA ASP A 36 -3.47 6.79 6.82
C ASP A 36 -3.81 6.54 5.35
N THR A 37 -3.40 7.44 4.47
CA THR A 37 -3.65 7.30 3.03
C THR A 37 -2.90 6.09 2.45
N GLY A 38 -1.63 5.93 2.84
CA GLY A 38 -0.83 4.79 2.41
C GLY A 38 -1.42 3.46 2.89
N ALA A 39 -1.89 3.41 4.12
CA ALA A 39 -2.55 2.23 4.67
C ALA A 39 -3.82 1.88 3.88
N PHE A 40 -4.62 2.89 3.56
CA PHE A 40 -5.82 2.70 2.74
C PHE A 40 -5.48 2.10 1.38
N LEU A 41 -4.48 2.65 0.70
CA LEU A 41 -4.05 2.16 -0.61
C LEU A 41 -3.49 0.74 -0.52
N PHE A 42 -2.68 0.47 0.50
CA PHE A 42 -2.11 -0.86 0.71
C PHE A 42 -3.19 -1.93 0.87
N GLU A 43 -4.21 -1.65 1.68
CA GLU A 43 -5.32 -2.59 1.88
C GLU A 43 -6.02 -2.93 0.57
N LYS A 44 -6.19 -1.93 -0.31
CA LYS A 44 -6.82 -2.15 -1.62
C LYS A 44 -5.94 -3.01 -2.52
N MET A 45 -4.64 -2.95 -2.36
CA MET A 45 -3.69 -3.70 -3.18
C MET A 45 -3.53 -5.17 -2.75
N ILE A 46 -3.93 -5.51 -1.53
CA ILE A 46 -3.75 -6.88 -1.02
C ILE A 46 -4.43 -7.92 -1.93
N ASP A 47 -5.65 -7.63 -2.35
CA ASP A 47 -6.43 -8.55 -3.20
C ASP A 47 -6.24 -8.31 -4.70
N GLY A 48 -5.43 -7.33 -5.03
CA GLY A 48 -5.22 -6.94 -6.42
C GLY A 48 -6.18 -5.85 -6.87
N ILE A 49 -5.65 -4.85 -7.55
CA ILE A 49 -6.42 -3.72 -8.04
C ILE A 49 -5.67 -3.04 -9.18
N SER A 50 -6.40 -2.46 -10.14
CA SER A 50 -5.78 -1.67 -11.18
C SER A 50 -5.45 -0.27 -10.66
N ARG A 51 -4.52 0.41 -11.34
CA ARG A 51 -4.20 1.80 -11.00
C ARG A 51 -5.43 2.69 -11.08
N GLU A 52 -6.25 2.53 -12.11
CA GLU A 52 -7.46 3.33 -12.29
C GLU A 52 -8.46 3.13 -11.18
N ASP A 53 -8.67 1.89 -10.78
CA ASP A 53 -9.59 1.58 -9.68
C ASP A 53 -9.05 2.08 -8.34
N LEU A 54 -7.74 2.07 -8.17
CA LEU A 54 -7.11 2.58 -6.96
C LEU A 54 -7.28 4.09 -6.84
N ILE A 55 -7.11 4.81 -7.95
CA ILE A 55 -7.36 6.26 -8.00
C ILE A 55 -8.83 6.56 -7.66
N LYS A 56 -9.74 5.79 -8.26
CA LYS A 56 -11.17 5.96 -8.00
C LYS A 56 -11.50 5.70 -6.53
N ALA A 57 -10.94 4.65 -5.94
CA ALA A 57 -11.15 4.34 -4.54
C ALA A 57 -10.69 5.51 -3.65
N LEU A 58 -9.56 6.11 -3.99
CA LEU A 58 -9.01 7.22 -3.23
C LEU A 58 -9.91 8.47 -3.33
N THR A 59 -10.38 8.81 -4.52
CA THR A 59 -11.27 9.96 -4.70
C THR A 59 -12.64 9.75 -4.06
N ASP A 60 -13.10 8.49 -3.97
CA ASP A 60 -14.36 8.17 -3.32
C ASP A 60 -14.26 8.26 -1.79
N GLU A 61 -13.11 7.94 -1.23
CA GLU A 61 -12.90 7.91 0.21
C GLU A 61 -12.48 9.27 0.78
N TYR A 62 -11.67 10.01 0.03
CA TYR A 62 -11.11 11.28 0.47
C TYR A 62 -11.56 12.41 -0.46
N ASP A 63 -11.66 13.61 0.09
CA ASP A 63 -12.05 14.79 -0.67
C ASP A 63 -10.83 15.35 -1.42
N VAL A 64 -10.42 14.65 -2.47
CA VAL A 64 -9.29 15.03 -3.32
C VAL A 64 -9.73 14.95 -4.79
N ASP A 65 -9.15 15.80 -5.62
CA ASP A 65 -9.43 15.73 -7.04
C ASP A 65 -8.64 14.59 -7.71
N ASN A 66 -9.01 14.30 -8.95
CA ASN A 66 -8.44 13.17 -9.67
C ASN A 66 -6.94 13.35 -9.91
N GLU A 67 -6.49 14.56 -10.18
CA GLU A 67 -5.07 14.85 -10.42
C GLU A 67 -4.24 14.61 -9.17
N THR A 68 -4.71 15.09 -8.02
CA THR A 68 -4.03 14.90 -6.74
C THR A 68 -4.01 13.43 -6.36
N ALA A 69 -5.15 12.74 -6.53
CA ALA A 69 -5.25 11.32 -6.25
C ALA A 69 -4.27 10.51 -7.11
N SER A 70 -4.16 10.85 -8.40
CA SER A 70 -3.24 10.17 -9.32
C SER A 70 -1.78 10.30 -8.86
N LYS A 71 -1.39 11.48 -8.40
CA LYS A 71 -0.04 11.71 -7.89
C LYS A 71 0.24 10.90 -6.64
N HIS A 72 -0.70 10.84 -5.72
CA HIS A 72 -0.55 10.03 -4.51
C HIS A 72 -0.45 8.54 -4.82
N VAL A 73 -1.30 8.07 -5.71
CA VAL A 73 -1.29 6.67 -6.12
C VAL A 73 0.04 6.30 -6.78
N ASP A 74 0.51 7.13 -7.72
CA ASP A 74 1.78 6.87 -8.43
C ASP A 74 2.97 6.87 -7.47
N ALA A 75 3.02 7.80 -6.53
CA ALA A 75 4.08 7.86 -5.54
C ALA A 75 4.06 6.62 -4.64
N PHE A 76 2.88 6.16 -4.27
CA PHE A 76 2.74 4.97 -3.44
C PHE A 76 3.12 3.70 -4.19
N ILE A 77 2.72 3.59 -5.45
CA ILE A 77 3.11 2.45 -6.31
C ILE A 77 4.63 2.37 -6.40
N GLU A 78 5.29 3.51 -6.64
CA GLU A 78 6.75 3.56 -6.70
C GLU A 78 7.40 3.09 -5.40
N LYS A 79 6.86 3.52 -4.26
CA LYS A 79 7.35 3.11 -2.95
C LYS A 79 7.22 1.60 -2.74
N VAL A 80 6.10 1.02 -3.13
CA VAL A 80 5.86 -0.42 -3.02
C VAL A 80 6.79 -1.19 -3.96
N GLU A 81 7.01 -0.69 -5.18
CA GLU A 81 7.94 -1.31 -6.12
C GLU A 81 9.38 -1.30 -5.60
N GLU A 82 9.80 -0.18 -5.00
CA GLU A 82 11.15 -0.07 -4.42
C GLU A 82 11.38 -1.10 -3.32
N GLN A 83 10.35 -1.44 -2.58
CA GLN A 83 10.43 -2.47 -1.53
C GLN A 83 10.20 -3.88 -2.07
N ASN A 84 9.96 -4.01 -3.37
CA ASN A 84 9.76 -5.30 -4.04
C ASN A 84 8.60 -6.10 -3.44
N LEU A 85 7.47 -5.42 -3.16
CA LEU A 85 6.30 -6.02 -2.52
C LEU A 85 5.22 -6.48 -3.51
N PHE A 86 5.33 -6.17 -4.79
CA PHE A 86 4.37 -6.64 -5.79
C PHE A 86 4.72 -8.05 -6.28
N GLU A 87 3.67 -8.83 -6.53
CA GLU A 87 3.81 -10.13 -7.16
C GLU A 87 4.44 -10.04 -8.54
#